data_75ccb5b7b6ee926f015c712d0b8ae8b1
#
_entry.id   75ccb5b7b6ee926f015c712d0b8ae8b1
#
_cell.length_a   1.000
_cell.length_b   1.000
_cell.length_c   1.000
_cell.angle_alpha   90.00
_cell.angle_beta   90.00
_cell.angle_gamma   90.00
#
_symmetry.space_group_name_H-M   'P 1'
#
loop_
_entity.id
_entity.type
_entity.pdbx_description
1 polymer ?
#
loop_
_entity_poly.entity_id
_entity_poly.type
_entity_poly.pdbx_seq_one_letter_code
_entity_poly.pdbx_strand_id
1 'polypeptide(L)'
;RGLGDVYKRQIFGWTNSGAHFGDYDNPEEAMYICGHHTLLASALAVKIGKQINPNFLIGNMIAMVPIYPFSCRPADMVLSNQMMHDRWFFCDVQCRGHYPAYALKMFERKGFNINITEEDKKILAEGTVDYIGFSYYMTNTVDSTAHQDVSKATDGSSCLLYTSDA
;
A
#
# COMPACT_ATOMS: atom_id res chain seq x y z
N ARG A 1 -11.07 8.66 -12.68
CA ARG A 1 -10.98 7.64 -11.58
C ARG A 1 -9.58 7.03 -11.67
N GLY A 2 -8.60 7.75 -11.24
CA GLY A 2 -7.23 7.29 -11.36
C GLY A 2 -6.70 6.77 -10.03
N LEU A 3 -5.62 7.32 -9.59
CA LEU A 3 -4.83 6.98 -8.42
C LEU A 3 -5.59 7.00 -7.07
N GLY A 4 -6.79 7.59 -7.00
CA GLY A 4 -7.64 7.57 -5.82
C GLY A 4 -8.18 6.20 -5.39
N ASP A 5 -8.22 5.21 -6.31
CA ASP A 5 -8.69 3.87 -5.98
C ASP A 5 -7.64 3.04 -5.21
N VAL A 6 -6.37 3.38 -5.34
CA VAL A 6 -5.28 2.77 -4.54
C VAL A 6 -5.48 3.08 -3.05
N TYR A 7 -5.89 4.29 -2.73
CA TYR A 7 -6.25 4.73 -1.38
C TYR A 7 -7.34 3.88 -0.72
N LYS A 8 -8.43 3.62 -1.44
CA LYS A 8 -9.54 2.81 -0.92
C LYS A 8 -9.12 1.39 -0.60
N ARG A 9 -8.21 0.80 -1.38
CA ARG A 9 -7.69 -0.55 -1.17
C ARG A 9 -6.89 -0.69 0.11
N GLN A 10 -6.21 0.35 0.55
CA GLN A 10 -5.41 0.33 1.76
C GLN A 10 -6.22 0.35 3.06
N ILE A 11 -7.41 0.97 3.06
CA ILE A 11 -8.21 1.19 4.28
C ILE A 11 -9.50 0.37 4.28
N PHE A 12 -10.25 0.38 3.16
CA PHE A 12 -11.61 -0.17 3.12
C PHE A 12 -11.69 -1.59 2.58
N GLY A 13 -10.55 -2.24 2.40
CA GLY A 13 -10.49 -3.58 1.83
C GLY A 13 -10.66 -3.59 0.30
N TRP A 14 -10.25 -4.68 -0.28
CA TRP A 14 -10.14 -4.85 -1.72
C TRP A 14 -11.49 -4.96 -2.43
N THR A 15 -12.47 -5.58 -1.79
CA THR A 15 -13.84 -5.71 -2.33
C THR A 15 -14.51 -4.37 -2.55
N ASN A 16 -14.30 -3.40 -1.65
CA ASN A 16 -14.82 -2.04 -1.79
C ASN A 16 -14.15 -1.27 -2.95
N SER A 17 -13.01 -1.75 -3.42
CA SER A 17 -12.31 -1.20 -4.59
C SER A 17 -12.67 -1.92 -5.89
N GLY A 18 -13.63 -2.82 -5.87
CA GLY A 18 -14.11 -3.58 -7.03
C GLY A 18 -13.27 -4.81 -7.36
N ALA A 19 -12.42 -5.28 -6.45
CA ALA A 19 -11.65 -6.50 -6.63
C ALA A 19 -12.36 -7.68 -5.97
N HIS A 20 -12.56 -8.76 -6.71
CA HIS A 20 -13.14 -10.01 -6.25
C HIS A 20 -12.12 -11.13 -6.33
N PHE A 21 -11.94 -11.87 -5.23
CA PHE A 21 -10.93 -12.93 -5.11
C PHE A 21 -11.52 -14.28 -4.68
N GLY A 22 -12.86 -14.43 -4.72
CA GLY A 22 -13.55 -15.59 -4.17
C GLY A 22 -13.19 -16.94 -4.81
N ASP A 23 -12.69 -16.91 -6.06
CA ASP A 23 -12.37 -18.11 -6.83
C ASP A 23 -10.87 -18.45 -6.82
N TYR A 24 -10.07 -17.73 -6.01
CA TYR A 24 -8.62 -17.97 -5.91
C TYR A 24 -8.29 -18.80 -4.68
N ASP A 25 -7.40 -19.79 -4.84
CA ASP A 25 -6.91 -20.62 -3.75
C ASP A 25 -6.19 -19.81 -2.65
N ASN A 26 -5.51 -18.73 -3.06
CA ASN A 26 -4.85 -17.78 -2.16
C ASN A 26 -5.35 -16.35 -2.42
N PRO A 27 -6.40 -15.90 -1.72
CA PRO A 27 -6.97 -14.56 -1.90
C PRO A 27 -5.98 -13.44 -1.61
N GLU A 28 -5.06 -13.62 -0.67
CA GLU A 28 -4.06 -12.60 -0.33
C GLU A 28 -3.05 -12.41 -1.48
N GLU A 29 -2.58 -13.50 -2.08
CA GLU A 29 -1.73 -13.43 -3.28
C GLU A 29 -2.45 -12.72 -4.43
N ALA A 30 -3.70 -13.09 -4.68
CA ALA A 30 -4.53 -12.46 -5.71
C ALA A 30 -4.70 -10.95 -5.49
N MET A 31 -4.79 -10.50 -4.23
CA MET A 31 -4.79 -9.06 -3.89
C MET A 31 -3.51 -8.37 -4.36
N TYR A 32 -2.35 -8.97 -4.10
CA TYR A 32 -1.08 -8.39 -4.53
C TYR A 32 -0.88 -8.43 -6.04
N ILE A 33 -1.34 -9.47 -6.73
CA ILE A 33 -1.38 -9.53 -8.20
C ILE A 33 -2.24 -8.37 -8.75
N CYS A 34 -3.44 -8.18 -8.21
CA CYS A 34 -4.30 -7.06 -8.58
C CYS A 34 -3.64 -5.69 -8.28
N GLY A 35 -2.95 -5.60 -7.13
CA GLY A 35 -2.16 -4.43 -6.76
C GLY A 35 -1.06 -4.13 -7.78
N HIS A 36 -0.34 -5.16 -8.24
CA HIS A 36 0.69 -5.03 -9.27
C HIS A 36 0.14 -4.44 -10.56
N HIS A 37 -0.97 -4.99 -11.08
CA HIS A 37 -1.60 -4.43 -12.28
C HIS A 37 -2.10 -2.98 -12.09
N THR A 38 -2.54 -2.64 -10.89
CA THR A 38 -2.94 -1.25 -10.56
C THR A 38 -1.72 -0.31 -10.58
N LEU A 39 -0.57 -0.75 -10.09
CA LEU A 39 0.67 0.01 -10.13
C LEU A 39 1.17 0.22 -11.56
N LEU A 40 1.10 -0.82 -12.42
CA LEU A 40 1.41 -0.70 -13.85
C LEU A 40 0.49 0.29 -14.55
N ALA A 41 -0.82 0.21 -14.30
CA ALA A 41 -1.79 1.15 -14.87
C ALA A 41 -1.50 2.59 -14.42
N SER A 42 -1.11 2.80 -13.17
CA SER A 42 -0.69 4.09 -12.63
C SER A 42 0.55 4.62 -13.38
N ALA A 43 1.58 3.80 -13.53
CA ALA A 43 2.82 4.20 -14.22
C ALA A 43 2.56 4.52 -15.70
N LEU A 44 1.75 3.73 -16.39
CA LEU A 44 1.35 4.00 -17.77
C LEU A 44 0.57 5.30 -17.90
N ALA A 45 -0.32 5.60 -16.95
CA ALA A 45 -1.07 6.86 -16.94
C ALA A 45 -0.13 8.08 -16.79
N VAL A 46 0.89 7.99 -15.94
CA VAL A 46 1.93 9.03 -15.80
C VAL A 46 2.70 9.21 -17.11
N LYS A 47 3.15 8.11 -17.71
CA LYS A 47 3.88 8.15 -19.00
C LYS A 47 3.05 8.83 -20.09
N ILE A 48 1.79 8.46 -20.26
CA ILE A 48 0.87 9.05 -21.23
C ILE A 48 0.65 10.54 -20.93
N GLY A 49 0.44 10.89 -19.66
CA GLY A 49 0.29 12.29 -19.24
C GLY A 49 1.49 13.15 -19.63
N LYS A 50 2.70 12.64 -19.39
CA LYS A 50 3.94 13.33 -19.78
C LYS A 50 4.15 13.40 -21.28
N GLN A 51 3.65 12.44 -22.06
CA GLN A 51 3.66 12.51 -23.53
C GLN A 51 2.72 13.58 -24.08
N ILE A 52 1.55 13.76 -23.44
CA ILE A 52 0.60 14.80 -23.82
C ILE A 52 1.16 16.19 -23.48
N ASN A 53 1.70 16.35 -22.30
CA ASN A 53 2.35 17.58 -21.85
C ASN A 53 3.47 17.28 -20.85
N PRO A 54 4.74 17.45 -21.24
CA PRO A 54 5.89 17.20 -20.37
C PRO A 54 5.90 18.04 -19.08
N ASN A 55 5.19 19.16 -19.06
CA ASN A 55 5.12 20.06 -17.91
C ASN A 55 4.02 19.67 -16.89
N PHE A 56 3.22 18.64 -17.16
CA PHE A 56 2.26 18.17 -16.18
C PHE A 56 2.98 17.66 -14.93
N LEU A 57 2.53 18.13 -13.78
CA LEU A 57 2.90 17.56 -12.49
C LEU A 57 1.82 16.55 -12.11
N ILE A 58 2.20 15.27 -12.08
CA ILE A 58 1.29 14.15 -11.83
C ILE A 58 1.68 13.52 -10.50
N GLY A 59 0.77 13.56 -9.53
CA GLY A 59 0.98 13.02 -8.20
C GLY A 59 0.09 11.82 -7.90
N ASN A 60 0.43 11.11 -6.84
CA ASN A 60 -0.47 10.16 -6.21
C ASN A 60 -1.16 10.80 -5.00
N MET A 61 -2.20 10.14 -4.51
CA MET A 61 -2.84 10.48 -3.26
C MET A 61 -2.94 9.23 -2.40
N ILE A 62 -2.45 9.32 -1.16
CA ILE A 62 -2.49 8.25 -0.19
C ILE A 62 -3.35 8.60 1.02
N ALA A 63 -3.91 7.58 1.66
CA ALA A 63 -4.51 7.71 2.98
C ALA A 63 -3.41 7.68 4.04
N MET A 64 -3.11 8.82 4.59
CA MET A 64 -2.15 8.92 5.66
C MET A 64 -2.82 8.59 6.99
N VAL A 65 -2.67 7.35 7.41
CA VAL A 65 -3.09 6.86 8.73
C VAL A 65 -1.81 6.39 9.44
N PRO A 66 -1.08 7.28 10.10
CA PRO A 66 0.12 6.92 10.84
C PRO A 66 -0.19 5.90 11.93
N ILE A 67 0.71 4.95 12.11
CA ILE A 67 0.62 3.92 13.15
C ILE A 67 1.80 4.12 14.09
N TYR A 68 1.52 4.55 15.31
CA TYR A 68 2.52 4.78 16.34
C TYR A 68 2.65 3.59 17.30
N PRO A 69 3.82 3.38 17.87
CA PRO A 69 3.96 2.39 18.93
C PRO A 69 3.25 2.88 20.21
N PHE A 70 2.58 1.98 20.92
CA PHE A 70 1.92 2.29 22.19
C PHE A 70 2.93 2.69 23.27
N SER A 71 4.13 2.10 23.23
CA SER A 71 5.20 2.41 24.16
C SER A 71 6.57 2.40 23.47
N CYS A 72 7.61 2.80 24.20
CA CYS A 72 9.00 2.75 23.73
C CYS A 72 9.62 1.33 23.73
N ARG A 73 8.84 0.29 24.00
CA ARG A 73 9.33 -1.10 23.93
C ARG A 73 9.78 -1.43 22.50
N PRO A 74 10.92 -2.10 22.32
CA PRO A 74 11.41 -2.47 20.98
C PRO A 74 10.38 -3.25 20.16
N ALA A 75 9.59 -4.12 20.79
CA ALA A 75 8.55 -4.88 20.10
C ALA A 75 7.44 -3.99 19.52
N ASP A 76 6.99 -2.98 20.26
CA ASP A 76 5.98 -2.02 19.77
C ASP A 76 6.54 -1.19 18.61
N MET A 77 7.80 -0.77 18.69
CA MET A 77 8.48 -0.02 17.63
C MET A 77 8.60 -0.85 16.35
N VAL A 78 9.00 -2.10 16.47
CA VAL A 78 9.12 -3.02 15.32
C VAL A 78 7.76 -3.26 14.69
N LEU A 79 6.74 -3.54 15.49
CA LEU A 79 5.38 -3.80 15.01
C LEU A 79 4.79 -2.57 14.30
N SER A 80 4.91 -1.39 14.89
CA SER A 80 4.50 -0.13 14.27
C SER A 80 5.16 0.07 12.91
N ASN A 81 6.48 -0.12 12.80
CA ASN A 81 7.21 0.01 11.56
C ASN A 81 6.75 -1.01 10.50
N GLN A 82 6.53 -2.28 10.90
CA GLN A 82 6.02 -3.29 9.98
C GLN A 82 4.63 -2.94 9.44
N MET A 83 3.73 -2.46 10.28
CA MET A 83 2.40 -2.02 9.86
C MET A 83 2.45 -0.77 8.96
N MET A 84 3.44 0.10 9.15
CA MET A 84 3.66 1.24 8.26
C MET A 84 4.15 0.82 6.87
N HIS A 85 4.84 -0.31 6.71
CA HIS A 85 5.20 -0.85 5.39
C HIS A 85 3.97 -1.11 4.52
N ASP A 86 2.87 -1.61 5.10
CA ASP A 86 1.63 -1.84 4.37
C ASP A 86 1.00 -0.50 3.90
N ARG A 87 1.16 0.56 4.69
CA ARG A 87 0.69 1.90 4.32
C ARG A 87 1.50 2.51 3.20
N TRP A 88 2.82 2.32 3.22
CA TRP A 88 3.73 2.89 2.23
C TRP A 88 3.84 2.07 0.95
N PHE A 89 3.37 0.83 0.91
CA PHE A 89 3.58 -0.11 -0.18
C PHE A 89 3.33 0.50 -1.58
N PHE A 90 2.13 1.02 -1.81
CA PHE A 90 1.79 1.62 -3.10
C PHE A 90 2.57 2.90 -3.38
N CYS A 91 2.68 3.76 -2.38
CA CYS A 91 3.40 5.02 -2.47
C CYS A 91 4.88 4.79 -2.81
N ASP A 92 5.53 3.85 -2.12
CA ASP A 92 6.93 3.52 -2.38
C ASP A 92 7.17 3.08 -3.83
N VAL A 93 6.30 2.22 -4.38
CA VAL A 93 6.44 1.77 -5.77
C VAL A 93 6.17 2.91 -6.75
N GLN A 94 5.12 3.71 -6.54
CA GLN A 94 4.78 4.82 -7.42
C GLN A 94 5.83 5.93 -7.43
N CYS A 95 6.50 6.17 -6.29
CA CYS A 95 7.52 7.22 -6.18
C CYS A 95 8.90 6.76 -6.63
N ARG A 96 9.24 5.49 -6.39
CA ARG A 96 10.59 4.95 -6.64
C ARG A 96 10.70 4.24 -7.98
N GLY A 97 9.58 3.84 -8.57
CA GLY A 97 9.55 3.08 -9.83
C GLY A 97 10.00 1.63 -9.69
N HIS A 98 10.07 1.11 -8.46
CA HIS A 98 10.42 -0.29 -8.20
C HIS A 98 9.87 -0.74 -6.85
N TYR A 99 9.75 -2.05 -6.67
CA TYR A 99 9.35 -2.63 -5.39
C TYR A 99 10.43 -2.45 -4.33
N PRO A 100 10.06 -1.98 -3.13
CA PRO A 100 11.01 -1.90 -2.02
C PRO A 100 11.39 -3.29 -1.52
N ALA A 101 12.57 -3.40 -0.91
CA ALA A 101 13.11 -4.68 -0.44
C ALA A 101 12.18 -5.40 0.57
N TYR A 102 11.47 -4.66 1.40
CA TYR A 102 10.53 -5.25 2.36
C TYR A 102 9.36 -5.95 1.66
N ALA A 103 8.87 -5.41 0.53
CA ALA A 103 7.79 -6.01 -0.25
C ALA A 103 8.24 -7.31 -0.92
N LEU A 104 9.40 -7.30 -1.58
CA LEU A 104 9.94 -8.50 -2.22
C LEU A 104 10.20 -9.62 -1.20
N LYS A 105 10.77 -9.28 -0.04
CA LYS A 105 10.98 -10.24 1.04
C LYS A 105 9.67 -10.75 1.65
N MET A 106 8.64 -9.93 1.68
CA MET A 106 7.31 -10.36 2.12
C MET A 106 6.70 -11.35 1.14
N PHE A 107 6.79 -11.11 -0.17
CA PHE A 107 6.34 -12.06 -1.21
C PHE A 107 7.07 -13.40 -1.10
N GLU A 108 8.40 -13.35 -0.94
CA GLU A 108 9.22 -14.56 -0.76
C GLU A 108 8.80 -15.37 0.47
N ARG A 109 8.66 -14.72 1.64
CA ARG A 109 8.26 -15.38 2.89
C ARG A 109 6.86 -16.00 2.86
N LYS A 110 5.94 -15.35 2.12
CA LYS A 110 4.56 -15.84 1.96
C LYS A 110 4.41 -16.82 0.81
N GLY A 111 5.45 -17.03 0.01
CA GLY A 111 5.42 -17.89 -1.17
C GLY A 111 4.56 -17.32 -2.29
N PHE A 112 4.38 -16.01 -2.34
CA PHE A 112 3.60 -15.35 -3.38
C PHE A 112 4.37 -15.29 -4.69
N ASN A 113 3.73 -15.73 -5.76
CA ASN A 113 4.28 -15.67 -7.12
C ASN A 113 3.71 -14.46 -7.86
N ILE A 114 4.19 -13.27 -7.53
CA ILE A 114 3.87 -12.06 -8.28
C ILE A 114 4.79 -12.01 -9.50
N ASN A 115 4.25 -12.30 -10.68
CA ASN A 115 5.02 -12.33 -11.92
C ASN A 115 5.40 -10.91 -12.36
N ILE A 116 6.49 -10.37 -11.80
CA ILE A 116 7.03 -9.04 -12.13
C ILE A 116 8.04 -9.21 -13.26
N THR A 117 7.64 -8.91 -14.50
CA THR A 117 8.51 -9.04 -15.67
C THR A 117 9.51 -7.89 -15.79
N GLU A 118 10.53 -8.04 -16.65
CA GLU A 118 11.45 -6.93 -16.95
C GLU A 118 10.76 -5.76 -17.64
N GLU A 119 9.72 -6.03 -18.44
CA GLU A 119 8.87 -4.98 -19.02
C GLU A 119 8.13 -4.19 -17.94
N ASP A 120 7.58 -4.88 -16.93
CA ASP A 120 6.89 -4.25 -15.81
C ASP A 120 7.84 -3.34 -15.01
N LYS A 121 9.06 -3.81 -14.76
CA LYS A 121 10.08 -3.01 -14.08
C LYS A 121 10.41 -1.73 -14.86
N LYS A 122 10.51 -1.84 -16.18
CA LYS A 122 10.75 -0.68 -17.04
C LYS A 122 9.56 0.30 -17.01
N ILE A 123 8.34 -0.21 -17.11
CA ILE A 123 7.12 0.61 -17.04
C ILE A 123 7.07 1.36 -15.71
N LEU A 124 7.30 0.68 -14.58
CA LEU A 124 7.30 1.29 -13.26
C LEU A 124 8.38 2.38 -13.13
N ALA A 125 9.60 2.10 -13.58
CA ALA A 125 10.72 3.03 -13.51
C ALA A 125 10.50 4.31 -14.34
N GLU A 126 9.83 4.20 -15.50
CA GLU A 126 9.55 5.32 -16.40
C GLU A 126 8.28 6.10 -16.01
N GLY A 127 7.43 5.56 -15.12
CA GLY A 127 6.13 6.13 -14.75
C GLY A 127 6.05 6.57 -13.29
N THR A 128 7.12 7.11 -12.73
CA THR A 128 7.12 7.62 -11.36
C THR A 128 6.34 8.93 -11.24
N VAL A 129 5.70 9.14 -10.09
CA VAL A 129 4.96 10.37 -9.80
C VAL A 129 5.88 11.52 -9.42
N ASP A 130 5.46 12.76 -9.68
CA ASP A 130 6.24 13.97 -9.40
C ASP A 130 6.09 14.43 -7.93
N TYR A 131 4.96 14.12 -7.29
CA TYR A 131 4.71 14.49 -5.90
C TYR A 131 3.75 13.51 -5.23
N ILE A 132 3.71 13.58 -3.89
CA ILE A 132 2.79 12.80 -3.05
C ILE A 132 1.80 13.77 -2.43
N GLY A 133 0.51 13.53 -2.69
CA GLY A 133 -0.59 14.09 -1.94
C GLY A 133 -1.04 13.11 -0.87
N PHE A 134 -1.50 13.59 0.28
CA PHE A 134 -2.05 12.71 1.30
C PHE A 134 -3.28 13.31 1.96
N SER A 135 -4.18 12.42 2.38
CA SER A 135 -5.33 12.76 3.22
C SER A 135 -5.08 12.21 4.61
N TYR A 136 -4.98 13.08 5.58
CA TYR A 136 -4.85 12.71 6.99
C TYR A 136 -6.21 12.82 7.68
N TYR A 137 -6.66 11.73 8.28
CA TYR A 137 -7.92 11.68 9.00
C TYR A 137 -7.76 11.25 10.44
N MET A 138 -6.82 10.35 10.70
CA MET A 138 -6.65 9.73 12.02
C MET A 138 -5.24 9.18 12.18
N THR A 139 -4.90 8.92 13.43
CA THR A 139 -3.69 8.21 13.85
C THR A 139 -4.08 6.95 14.61
N ASN A 140 -3.37 5.87 14.39
CA ASN A 140 -3.55 4.62 15.12
C ASN A 140 -2.34 4.34 16.02
N THR A 141 -2.58 3.61 17.11
CA THR A 141 -1.53 3.15 18.01
C THR A 141 -1.57 1.63 18.10
N VAL A 142 -0.41 0.98 18.12
CA VAL A 142 -0.29 -0.47 18.19
C VAL A 142 0.48 -0.91 19.42
N ASP A 143 -0.08 -1.90 20.14
CA ASP A 143 0.54 -2.54 21.29
C ASP A 143 0.87 -4.00 20.95
N SER A 144 2.15 -4.35 20.99
CA SER A 144 2.64 -5.71 20.67
C SER A 144 2.16 -6.79 21.66
N THR A 145 1.69 -6.40 22.85
CA THR A 145 1.14 -7.35 23.82
C THR A 145 -0.34 -7.65 23.63
N ALA A 146 -1.08 -6.71 23.04
CA ALA A 146 -2.50 -6.88 22.70
C ALA A 146 -2.71 -7.58 21.35
N HIS A 147 -1.71 -7.55 20.49
CA HIS A 147 -1.74 -8.14 19.15
C HIS A 147 -1.17 -9.56 19.15
N GLN A 148 -1.99 -10.52 19.53
CA GLN A 148 -1.63 -11.94 19.36
C GLN A 148 -2.05 -12.52 18.00
N ASP A 149 -2.83 -11.80 17.20
CA ASP A 149 -3.35 -12.32 15.92
C ASP A 149 -3.57 -11.21 14.90
N VAL A 150 -2.49 -10.84 14.19
CA VAL A 150 -2.52 -9.79 13.15
C VAL A 150 -3.40 -10.19 11.95
N SER A 151 -3.70 -11.49 11.78
CA SER A 151 -4.53 -11.99 10.68
C SER A 151 -6.00 -11.59 10.78
N LYS A 152 -6.46 -11.18 11.96
CA LYS A 152 -7.85 -10.74 12.21
C LYS A 152 -8.05 -9.23 12.24
N ALA A 153 -7.00 -8.44 12.09
CA ALA A 153 -7.06 -6.98 12.12
C ALA A 153 -7.62 -6.34 10.83
N THR A 154 -8.18 -7.12 9.93
CA THR A 154 -8.74 -6.63 8.66
C THR A 154 -10.13 -6.02 8.78
N ASP A 155 -10.81 -6.19 9.89
CA ASP A 155 -12.19 -5.70 10.10
C ASP A 155 -12.31 -4.35 10.84
N GLY A 156 -11.19 -3.75 11.22
CA GLY A 156 -11.18 -2.46 11.90
C GLY A 156 -11.64 -2.50 13.37
N SER A 157 -11.90 -3.69 13.93
CA SER A 157 -12.51 -3.84 15.27
C SER A 157 -11.51 -4.14 16.39
N SER A 158 -10.24 -4.39 16.13
CA SER A 158 -9.29 -4.81 17.16
C SER A 158 -8.29 -3.73 17.56
N CYS A 159 -8.40 -3.27 18.79
CA CYS A 159 -7.38 -2.54 19.58
C CYS A 159 -6.71 -1.32 18.91
N LEU A 160 -7.47 -0.52 18.22
CA LEU A 160 -7.03 0.79 17.78
C LEU A 160 -7.56 1.84 18.76
N LEU A 161 -6.71 2.35 19.61
CA LEU A 161 -7.01 3.56 20.36
C LEU A 161 -7.03 4.73 19.37
N TYR A 162 -8.22 5.19 19.04
CA TYR A 162 -8.40 6.40 18.25
C TYR A 162 -8.11 7.60 19.15
N THR A 163 -7.08 8.34 18.85
CA THR A 163 -6.95 9.70 19.33
C THR A 163 -7.36 10.62 18.18
N SER A 164 -8.59 11.10 18.22
CA SER A 164 -9.01 12.20 17.37
C SER A 164 -8.58 13.50 18.04
N ASP A 165 -7.46 14.03 17.64
CA ASP A 165 -7.16 15.44 17.90
C ASP A 165 -7.71 16.23 16.71
N ALA A 166 -8.89 16.77 16.89
CA ALA A 166 -9.46 17.77 16.01
C ALA A 166 -8.91 19.15 16.36
#